data_8509af8304d27ef6462a9a8384bbf2a4
#
_entry.id   8509af8304d27ef6462a9a8384bbf2a4
#
_cell.length_a   1.000
_cell.length_b   1.000
_cell.length_c   1.000
_cell.angle_alpha   90.00
_cell.angle_beta   90.00
_cell.angle_gamma   90.00
#
_symmetry.space_group_name_H-M   'P 1'
#
loop_
_entity.id
_entity.type
_entity.pdbx_description
1 polymer ?
#
loop_
_entity_poly.entity_id
_entity_poly.type
_entity_poly.pdbx_seq_one_letter_code
_entity_poly.pdbx_strand_id
1 'polypeptide(L)' 'MDAKFSPRVKDVITYSREEALRLGHNYIGVEHLLLGIIREGEGTAVRIL' A
#
# COMPACT_ATOMS: atom_id res chain seq x y z
N MET A 1 0.30 -18.47 -1.22
CA MET A 1 1.52 -17.76 -1.60
C MET A 1 1.83 -16.64 -0.62
N ASP A 2 0.87 -15.94 -0.25
CA ASP A 2 1.02 -14.75 0.58
C ASP A 2 1.05 -15.07 2.06
N ALA A 3 0.98 -16.34 2.43
CA ALA A 3 0.96 -16.73 3.83
C ALA A 3 2.22 -16.31 4.57
N LYS A 4 3.30 -16.09 3.82
CA LYS A 4 4.57 -15.72 4.42
C LYS A 4 4.76 -14.22 4.52
N PHE A 5 3.85 -13.43 3.99
CA PHE A 5 3.93 -11.99 4.09
C PHE A 5 3.17 -11.49 5.31
N SER A 6 3.69 -10.46 5.93
CA SER A 6 2.99 -9.85 7.05
C SER A 6 1.73 -9.16 6.55
N PRO A 7 0.72 -8.99 7.41
CA PRO A 7 -0.48 -8.25 7.02
C PRO A 7 -0.18 -6.83 6.56
N ARG A 8 0.85 -6.21 7.10
CA ARG A 8 1.21 -4.85 6.70
C ARG A 8 1.70 -4.80 5.28
N VAL A 9 2.47 -5.81 4.85
CA VAL A 9 2.94 -5.87 3.47
C VAL A 9 1.75 -6.02 2.54
N LYS A 10 0.79 -6.85 2.91
CA LYS A 10 -0.42 -7.01 2.08
C LYS A 10 -1.18 -5.70 1.97
N ASP A 11 -1.26 -4.94 3.05
CA ASP A 11 -1.93 -3.65 3.02
C ASP A 11 -1.20 -2.67 2.12
N VAL A 12 0.13 -2.65 2.17
CA VAL A 12 0.92 -1.77 1.31
C VAL A 12 0.65 -2.10 -0.16
N ILE A 13 0.63 -3.38 -0.49
CA ILE A 13 0.37 -3.79 -1.87
C ILE A 13 -1.03 -3.37 -2.30
N THR A 14 -2.01 -3.54 -1.43
CA THR A 14 -3.39 -3.15 -1.72
C THR A 14 -3.47 -1.65 -1.96
N TYR A 15 -2.86 -0.85 -1.10
CA TYR A 15 -2.89 0.59 -1.24
C TYR A 15 -2.17 1.05 -2.50
N SER A 16 -1.02 0.44 -2.82
CA SER A 16 -0.30 0.82 -4.04
C SER A 16 -1.14 0.52 -5.28
N ARG A 17 -1.86 -0.60 -5.26
CA ARG A 17 -2.74 -0.95 -6.36
C ARG A 17 -3.87 0.06 -6.51
N GLU A 18 -4.46 0.48 -5.40
CA GLU A 18 -5.51 1.48 -5.43
C GLU A 18 -5.00 2.80 -5.98
N GLU A 19 -3.80 3.20 -5.57
CA GLU A 19 -3.23 4.44 -6.07
C GLU A 19 -2.97 4.35 -7.57
N ALA A 20 -2.46 3.22 -8.04
CA ALA A 20 -2.21 3.05 -9.47
C ALA A 20 -3.52 3.17 -10.25
N LEU A 21 -4.58 2.54 -9.77
CA LEU A 21 -5.88 2.60 -10.45
C LEU A 21 -6.44 4.01 -10.42
N ARG A 22 -6.29 4.69 -9.29
CA ARG A 22 -6.79 6.06 -9.15
C ARG A 22 -6.11 7.00 -10.14
N LEU A 23 -4.83 6.77 -10.40
CA LEU A 23 -4.05 7.59 -11.33
C LEU A 23 -4.23 7.15 -12.78
N GLY A 24 -5.00 6.09 -13.02
CA GLY A 24 -5.25 5.61 -14.37
C GLY A 24 -4.13 4.75 -14.91
N HIS A 25 -3.30 4.20 -14.05
CA HIS A 25 -2.19 3.35 -14.48
C HIS A 25 -2.61 1.89 -14.44
N ASN A 26 -2.09 1.11 -15.38
CA ASN A 26 -2.37 -0.32 -15.41
C ASN A 26 -1.19 -1.15 -14.93
N TYR A 27 -0.32 -0.54 -14.14
CA TYR A 27 0.86 -1.20 -13.59
C TYR A 27 1.11 -0.65 -12.19
N ILE A 28 1.90 -1.39 -11.41
CA ILE A 28 2.31 -0.93 -10.09
C ILE A 28 3.82 -0.68 -10.15
N GLY A 29 4.20 0.59 -10.10
CA GLY A 29 5.58 0.98 -10.08
C GLY A 29 6.06 1.31 -8.68
N VAL A 30 7.34 1.64 -8.56
CA VAL A 30 7.94 1.98 -7.27
C VAL A 30 7.22 3.17 -6.66
N GLU A 31 6.81 4.13 -7.49
CA GLU A 31 6.09 5.30 -6.99
C GLU A 31 4.79 4.91 -6.30
N HIS A 32 4.10 3.89 -6.82
CA HIS A 32 2.86 3.44 -6.22
C HIS A 32 3.13 2.72 -4.90
N LEU A 33 4.23 1.98 -4.84
CA LEU A 33 4.62 1.31 -3.61
C LEU A 33 4.93 2.32 -2.52
N LEU A 34 5.60 3.41 -2.87
CA LEU A 34 5.90 4.46 -1.91
C LEU A 34 4.62 5.08 -1.36
N LEU A 35 3.65 5.35 -2.22
CA LEU A 35 2.38 5.88 -1.78
C LEU A 35 1.65 4.88 -0.88
N GLY A 36 1.74 3.60 -1.20
CA GLY A 36 1.13 2.58 -0.37
C GLY A 36 1.75 2.53 1.02
N ILE A 37 3.06 2.65 1.10
CA ILE A 37 3.76 2.66 2.37
C ILE A 37 3.33 3.87 3.20
N ILE A 38 3.22 5.02 2.58
CA ILE A 38 2.81 6.24 3.27
C ILE A 38 1.40 6.08 3.83
N ARG A 39 0.49 5.55 3.04
CA ARG A 39 -0.88 5.38 3.49
C ARG A 39 -0.98 4.40 4.64
N GLU A 40 -0.24 3.31 4.57
CA GLU A 40 -0.24 2.32 5.64
C GLU A 40 0.33 2.92 6.92
N GLY A 41 1.40 3.69 6.79
CA GLY A 41 2.01 4.35 7.95
C GLY A 41 1.08 5.37 8.58
N GLU A 42 0.35 6.13 7.77
CA GLU A 42 -0.59 7.11 8.29
C GLU A 42 -1.71 6.44 9.07
N GLY A 43 -2.21 5.32 8.55
CA GLY A 43 -3.24 4.59 9.26
C GLY A 43 -2.75 4.08 10.60
N THR A 44 -1.54 3.58 10.64
CA THR A 44 -0.95 3.11 11.88
C THR A 44 -0.78 4.24 12.88
N ALA A 45 -0.32 5.39 12.41
CA ALA A 45 -0.12 6.54 13.30
C ALA A 45 -1.44 7.00 13.90
N VAL A 46 -2.49 7.03 13.12
CA VAL A 46 -3.80 7.44 13.62
C VAL A 46 -4.28 6.46 14.68
N ARG A 47 -4.02 5.18 14.52
CA ARG A 47 -4.43 4.19 15.50
C ARG A 47 -3.72 4.35 16.82
N ILE A 48 -2.46 4.70 16.78
CA ILE A 48 -1.67 4.86 17.99
C ILE A 48 -2.16 6.05 18.79
N LEU A 49 -2.59 7.08 18.11
CA LEU A 49 -3.10 8.28 18.77
C LEU A 49 -4.49 8.05 19.33
#